data_0057dba63932f281ceef14c69708a305
#
_entry.id   0057dba63932f281ceef14c69708a305
#
_cell.length_a   1.000
_cell.length_b   1.000
_cell.length_c   1.000
_cell.angle_alpha   90.00
_cell.angle_beta   90.00
_cell.angle_gamma   90.00
#
_symmetry.space_group_name_H-M   'P 1'
#
loop_
_entity.id
_entity.type
_entity.pdbx_description
1 polymer ?
#
loop_
_entity_poly.entity_id
_entity_poly.type
_entity_poly.pdbx_seq_one_letter_code
_entity_poly.pdbx_strand_id
1 'polypeptide(L)'
;MRRVWMSTLVLIAIASITVSAGAEETGSFWFGLGGSSIGLYAPDLTQLTTFLDGAGFQALQSPVLVGGGRGRFGSSAGLSIGGVGWGGEIATKAGDLAAGLEFGFGGIELGSVVGGDERSFLTLGLVLGGGAASLWIQEEGEGSPMLGACGLVPELTIRTAHWAFAGVVPFLSMQVQPLRFLGFEVHFGYMVPIYSMRCGLGDLAESVVFDASGPIVGLSFTWGWSGRSPMGRQLEETIEETVALTGGCVEVRNPIGSIEILGGASDEDEGAVPSGTVRVVAVKRARSPEVLEAMTVSIGPSDCGVEVATDLPSESWGTVEYAVSVPAGVTLAVEQGAGRIAILDHHGSVSIEAGVGDVEIRNVVGDDLSIEGGAGSVVLTNVEVGVAQIDVGIGGVVLVATSASEAQVEVGTGSIEMHLDPDASYAIAADVGLGEISIGPFGGERIEISGFAGEIETALGEGANRLELDVGIGSIDLRPL
;
A
#
# COMPACT_ATOMS: atom_id res chain seq x y z
N MET A 1 -25.65 14.51 22.62
CA MET A 1 -26.27 13.44 21.85
C MET A 1 -25.46 12.98 20.64
N ARG A 2 -24.89 13.87 19.78
CA ARG A 2 -24.06 13.47 18.61
C ARG A 2 -22.90 12.52 18.95
N ARG A 3 -22.12 12.75 20.01
CA ARG A 3 -20.97 11.90 20.39
C ARG A 3 -21.35 10.46 20.81
N VAL A 4 -22.52 10.26 21.39
CA VAL A 4 -22.98 8.93 21.84
C VAL A 4 -23.39 8.06 20.65
N TRP A 5 -24.08 8.63 19.65
CA TRP A 5 -24.46 7.91 18.43
C TRP A 5 -23.25 7.52 17.59
N MET A 6 -22.24 8.35 17.54
CA MET A 6 -20.99 8.10 16.83
C MET A 6 -20.19 6.93 17.42
N SER A 7 -20.04 6.92 18.75
CA SER A 7 -19.37 5.81 19.44
C SER A 7 -20.11 4.48 19.23
N THR A 8 -21.43 4.54 19.15
CA THR A 8 -22.25 3.35 18.91
C THR A 8 -22.10 2.82 17.48
N LEU A 9 -22.04 3.70 16.46
CA LEU A 9 -21.82 3.28 15.06
C LEU A 9 -20.43 2.68 14.84
N VAL A 10 -19.40 3.27 15.42
CA VAL A 10 -18.03 2.74 15.36
C VAL A 10 -17.95 1.39 16.08
N LEU A 11 -18.58 1.23 17.25
CA LEU A 11 -18.64 -0.05 17.96
C LEU A 11 -19.42 -1.12 17.20
N ILE A 12 -20.52 -0.76 16.53
CA ILE A 12 -21.28 -1.68 15.67
C ILE A 12 -20.43 -2.12 14.46
N ALA A 13 -19.70 -1.21 13.82
CA ALA A 13 -18.81 -1.53 12.71
C ALA A 13 -17.67 -2.46 13.13
N ILE A 14 -17.03 -2.20 14.28
CA ILE A 14 -15.99 -3.07 14.86
C ILE A 14 -16.57 -4.43 15.25
N ALA A 15 -17.76 -4.48 15.87
CA ALA A 15 -18.42 -5.73 16.24
C ALA A 15 -18.82 -6.56 15.03
N SER A 16 -19.21 -5.93 13.91
CA SER A 16 -19.55 -6.63 12.67
C SER A 16 -18.34 -7.26 12.00
N ILE A 17 -17.17 -6.61 12.09
CA ILE A 17 -15.89 -7.15 11.61
C ILE A 17 -15.50 -8.40 12.41
N THR A 18 -15.74 -8.41 13.72
CA THR A 18 -15.43 -9.57 14.59
C THR A 18 -16.40 -10.73 14.44
N VAL A 19 -17.67 -10.47 14.13
CA VAL A 19 -18.68 -11.53 13.93
C VAL A 19 -18.47 -12.30 12.63
N SER A 20 -17.96 -11.63 11.56
CA SER A 20 -17.70 -12.29 10.27
C SER A 20 -16.50 -13.24 10.31
N ALA A 21 -15.59 -13.09 11.25
CA ALA A 21 -14.42 -13.95 11.40
C ALA A 21 -14.72 -15.37 11.95
N GLY A 22 -15.97 -15.65 12.35
CA GLY A 22 -16.39 -16.91 12.96
C GLY A 22 -17.40 -17.74 12.16
N ALA A 23 -17.82 -17.31 10.98
CA ALA A 23 -18.79 -18.03 10.16
C ALA A 23 -18.07 -19.03 9.25
N GLU A 24 -18.02 -20.30 9.66
CA GLU A 24 -17.75 -21.42 8.74
C GLU A 24 -18.90 -21.55 7.75
N GLU A 25 -18.62 -21.35 6.42
CA GLU A 25 -19.69 -21.31 5.46
C GLU A 25 -19.51 -22.06 4.17
N THR A 26 -20.50 -22.89 3.93
CA THR A 26 -20.92 -23.39 2.64
C THR A 26 -21.53 -22.24 1.82
N GLY A 27 -20.75 -21.58 0.97
CA GLY A 27 -21.29 -20.61 0.02
C GLY A 27 -20.63 -19.22 -0.07
N SER A 28 -19.44 -19.05 0.49
CA SER A 28 -18.70 -17.80 0.37
C SER A 28 -18.37 -17.45 -1.08
N PHE A 29 -18.42 -16.17 -1.42
CA PHE A 29 -17.98 -15.63 -2.70
C PHE A 29 -16.84 -14.63 -2.50
N TRP A 30 -16.01 -14.49 -3.52
CA TRP A 30 -14.94 -13.49 -3.60
C TRP A 30 -15.35 -12.40 -4.56
N PHE A 31 -14.79 -11.21 -4.39
CA PHE A 31 -15.01 -10.10 -5.29
C PHE A 31 -13.77 -9.21 -5.39
N GLY A 32 -13.57 -8.63 -6.56
CA GLY A 32 -12.61 -7.57 -6.83
C GLY A 32 -13.29 -6.52 -7.69
N LEU A 33 -13.54 -5.34 -7.14
CA LEU A 33 -14.34 -4.28 -7.74
C LEU A 33 -13.59 -2.96 -7.66
N GLY A 34 -13.62 -2.21 -8.76
CA GLY A 34 -13.09 -0.86 -8.80
C GLY A 34 -13.95 0.01 -9.68
N GLY A 35 -13.91 1.33 -9.48
CA GLY A 35 -14.72 2.20 -10.30
C GLY A 35 -14.68 3.66 -9.95
N SER A 36 -15.37 4.44 -10.78
CA SER A 36 -15.58 5.87 -10.57
C SER A 36 -16.80 6.10 -9.70
N SER A 37 -16.75 7.13 -8.86
CA SER A 37 -17.82 7.51 -7.94
C SER A 37 -18.19 8.98 -8.12
N ILE A 38 -19.47 9.27 -7.91
CA ILE A 38 -20.01 10.60 -7.77
C ILE A 38 -20.90 10.62 -6.53
N GLY A 39 -20.91 11.71 -5.79
CA GLY A 39 -21.66 11.78 -4.55
C GLY A 39 -21.96 13.19 -4.07
N LEU A 40 -22.66 13.24 -2.96
CA LEU A 40 -22.94 14.44 -2.22
C LEU A 40 -22.29 14.32 -0.83
N TYR A 41 -21.52 15.31 -0.48
CA TYR A 41 -20.90 15.45 0.83
C TYR A 41 -21.42 16.73 1.49
N ALA A 42 -21.84 16.63 2.74
CA ALA A 42 -22.37 17.76 3.48
C ALA A 42 -21.48 18.06 4.70
N PRO A 43 -20.31 18.72 4.52
CA PRO A 43 -19.46 19.14 5.63
C PRO A 43 -20.15 20.23 6.48
N ASP A 44 -19.70 20.38 7.72
CA ASP A 44 -20.16 21.48 8.58
C ASP A 44 -19.47 22.80 8.18
N LEU A 45 -20.12 23.56 7.32
CA LEU A 45 -19.64 24.84 6.80
C LEU A 45 -20.05 26.05 7.67
N THR A 46 -20.61 25.85 8.85
CA THR A 46 -21.20 26.94 9.68
C THR A 46 -20.20 28.04 9.97
N GLN A 47 -18.99 27.72 10.37
CA GLN A 47 -17.95 28.73 10.70
C GLN A 47 -17.44 29.44 9.46
N LEU A 48 -17.19 28.69 8.36
CA LEU A 48 -16.80 29.25 7.07
C LEU A 48 -17.86 30.18 6.50
N THR A 49 -19.13 29.78 6.53
CA THR A 49 -20.25 30.59 6.05
C THR A 49 -20.38 31.87 6.86
N THR A 50 -20.24 31.81 8.19
CA THR A 50 -20.27 33.00 9.05
C THR A 50 -19.14 33.98 8.74
N PHE A 51 -17.94 33.47 8.47
CA PHE A 51 -16.79 34.28 8.09
C PHE A 51 -17.01 34.95 6.72
N LEU A 52 -17.46 34.21 5.72
CA LEU A 52 -17.73 34.73 4.36
C LEU A 52 -18.89 35.73 4.33
N ASP A 53 -19.95 35.51 5.11
CA ASP A 53 -21.07 36.45 5.28
C ASP A 53 -20.60 37.77 5.85
N GLY A 54 -19.72 37.75 6.87
CA GLY A 54 -19.06 38.90 7.42
C GLY A 54 -18.21 39.70 6.41
N ALA A 55 -17.74 39.06 5.36
CA ALA A 55 -17.00 39.65 4.24
C ALA A 55 -17.90 40.01 3.04
N GLY A 56 -19.23 39.83 3.15
CA GLY A 56 -20.22 40.18 2.13
C GLY A 56 -20.46 39.10 1.04
N PHE A 57 -19.92 37.90 1.20
CA PHE A 57 -20.21 36.79 0.29
C PHE A 57 -21.53 36.11 0.64
N GLN A 58 -22.13 35.46 -0.35
CA GLN A 58 -23.26 34.57 -0.11
C GLN A 58 -22.79 33.31 0.62
N ALA A 59 -23.69 32.70 1.38
CA ALA A 59 -23.43 31.45 2.10
C ALA A 59 -23.01 30.33 1.13
N LEU A 60 -21.96 29.59 1.48
CA LEU A 60 -21.60 28.37 0.79
C LEU A 60 -22.73 27.33 0.93
N GLN A 61 -23.11 26.73 -0.19
CA GLN A 61 -24.22 25.78 -0.22
C GLN A 61 -23.72 24.36 0.08
N SER A 62 -24.37 23.70 1.04
CA SER A 62 -24.17 22.27 1.32
C SER A 62 -25.49 21.53 0.98
N PRO A 63 -25.46 20.31 0.42
CA PRO A 63 -24.29 19.47 0.15
C PRO A 63 -23.50 19.86 -1.09
N VAL A 64 -22.22 19.46 -1.12
CA VAL A 64 -21.29 19.67 -2.22
C VAL A 64 -21.22 18.42 -3.09
N LEU A 65 -21.17 18.61 -4.41
CA LEU A 65 -20.93 17.52 -5.34
C LEU A 65 -19.46 17.08 -5.26
N VAL A 66 -19.24 15.78 -5.11
CA VAL A 66 -17.90 15.17 -5.05
C VAL A 66 -17.75 14.11 -6.12
N GLY A 67 -16.56 14.04 -6.70
CA GLY A 67 -16.18 13.01 -7.67
C GLY A 67 -14.94 12.28 -7.20
N GLY A 68 -14.77 11.02 -7.61
CA GLY A 68 -13.62 10.25 -7.22
C GLY A 68 -13.61 8.82 -7.73
N GLY A 69 -12.90 7.96 -7.01
CA GLY A 69 -12.81 6.54 -7.29
C GLY A 69 -12.76 5.70 -6.03
N ARG A 70 -13.11 4.43 -6.21
CA ARG A 70 -13.09 3.42 -5.15
C ARG A 70 -12.72 2.07 -5.74
N GLY A 71 -11.91 1.32 -5.02
CA GLY A 71 -11.61 -0.06 -5.37
C GLY A 71 -11.47 -0.90 -4.13
N ARG A 72 -12.00 -2.14 -4.16
CA ARG A 72 -11.88 -3.08 -3.04
C ARG A 72 -11.86 -4.53 -3.51
N PHE A 73 -11.21 -5.34 -2.73
CA PHE A 73 -11.10 -6.77 -2.90
C PHE A 73 -11.42 -7.48 -1.58
N GLY A 74 -12.05 -8.63 -1.63
CA GLY A 74 -12.38 -9.38 -0.42
C GLY A 74 -13.25 -10.60 -0.66
N SER A 75 -13.69 -11.17 0.44
CA SER A 75 -14.56 -12.34 0.48
C SER A 75 -15.80 -12.08 1.34
N SER A 76 -16.91 -12.73 1.02
CA SER A 76 -18.14 -12.61 1.83
C SER A 76 -18.02 -13.25 3.20
N ALA A 77 -17.05 -14.15 3.41
CA ALA A 77 -16.79 -14.80 4.69
C ALA A 77 -15.68 -14.11 5.50
N GLY A 78 -15.11 -13.02 4.99
CA GLY A 78 -13.96 -12.36 5.62
C GLY A 78 -13.96 -10.84 5.47
N LEU A 79 -12.78 -10.28 5.70
CA LEU A 79 -12.53 -8.86 5.49
C LEU A 79 -12.37 -8.56 4.01
N SER A 80 -12.83 -7.38 3.61
CA SER A 80 -12.44 -6.73 2.36
C SER A 80 -11.52 -5.55 2.66
N ILE A 81 -10.54 -5.35 1.79
CA ILE A 81 -9.63 -4.22 1.84
C ILE A 81 -9.72 -3.47 0.52
N GLY A 82 -9.54 -2.17 0.58
CA GLY A 82 -9.61 -1.31 -0.60
C GLY A 82 -9.07 0.07 -0.37
N GLY A 83 -9.19 0.89 -1.42
CA GLY A 83 -8.89 2.31 -1.37
C GLY A 83 -10.03 3.14 -1.89
N VAL A 84 -10.16 4.35 -1.37
CA VAL A 84 -11.15 5.33 -1.81
C VAL A 84 -10.52 6.71 -1.84
N GLY A 85 -10.88 7.48 -2.87
CA GLY A 85 -10.51 8.90 -2.94
C GLY A 85 -11.65 9.70 -3.55
N TRP A 86 -11.93 10.88 -3.02
CA TRP A 86 -12.91 11.79 -3.56
C TRP A 86 -12.57 13.25 -3.22
N GLY A 87 -13.03 14.15 -4.07
CA GLY A 87 -12.84 15.58 -3.89
C GLY A 87 -13.95 16.38 -4.55
N GLY A 88 -14.03 17.65 -4.20
CA GLY A 88 -15.02 18.57 -4.74
C GLY A 88 -14.66 20.01 -4.48
N GLU A 89 -15.42 20.88 -5.13
CA GLU A 89 -15.28 22.32 -5.06
C GLU A 89 -16.66 22.98 -4.90
N ILE A 90 -16.68 24.07 -4.15
CA ILE A 90 -17.85 24.96 -4.04
C ILE A 90 -17.37 26.41 -4.04
N ALA A 91 -18.03 27.26 -4.81
CA ALA A 91 -17.67 28.67 -4.93
C ALA A 91 -18.86 29.59 -4.68
N THR A 92 -18.59 30.83 -4.28
CA THR A 92 -19.55 31.91 -4.08
C THR A 92 -18.94 33.23 -4.54
N LYS A 93 -19.78 34.25 -4.75
CA LYS A 93 -19.36 35.57 -5.25
C LYS A 93 -19.92 36.72 -4.41
N ALA A 94 -19.16 37.81 -4.38
CA ALA A 94 -19.56 39.09 -3.77
C ALA A 94 -19.02 40.26 -4.61
N GLY A 95 -19.84 40.82 -5.50
CA GLY A 95 -19.40 41.83 -6.48
C GLY A 95 -18.34 41.25 -7.43
N ASP A 96 -17.18 41.90 -7.50
CA ASP A 96 -16.03 41.46 -8.31
C ASP A 96 -15.12 40.45 -7.60
N LEU A 97 -15.49 40.00 -6.41
CA LEU A 97 -14.74 38.99 -5.64
C LEU A 97 -15.41 37.63 -5.77
N ALA A 98 -14.59 36.60 -5.94
CA ALA A 98 -14.98 35.19 -5.85
C ALA A 98 -14.28 34.53 -4.67
N ALA A 99 -14.98 33.61 -3.99
CA ALA A 99 -14.42 32.77 -2.94
C ALA A 99 -14.80 31.32 -3.20
N GLY A 100 -13.87 30.39 -2.98
CA GLY A 100 -14.14 28.97 -3.17
C GLY A 100 -13.45 28.13 -2.11
N LEU A 101 -14.08 26.98 -1.83
CA LEU A 101 -13.55 25.92 -0.98
C LEU A 101 -13.35 24.68 -1.85
N GLU A 102 -12.11 24.26 -1.98
CA GLU A 102 -11.72 22.99 -2.57
C GLU A 102 -11.35 22.01 -1.45
N PHE A 103 -11.68 20.75 -1.61
CA PHE A 103 -11.28 19.72 -0.65
C PHE A 103 -11.14 18.37 -1.31
N GLY A 104 -10.27 17.54 -0.73
CA GLY A 104 -10.07 16.16 -1.12
C GLY A 104 -9.82 15.27 0.09
N PHE A 105 -10.16 14.01 -0.04
CA PHE A 105 -9.94 12.96 0.95
C PHE A 105 -9.59 11.65 0.27
N GLY A 106 -8.63 10.91 0.83
CA GLY A 106 -8.28 9.57 0.39
C GLY A 106 -7.94 8.67 1.56
N GLY A 107 -8.14 7.38 1.41
CA GLY A 107 -7.88 6.47 2.51
C GLY A 107 -8.01 5.00 2.16
N ILE A 108 -7.61 4.17 3.11
CA ILE A 108 -7.75 2.73 3.08
C ILE A 108 -9.15 2.37 3.59
N GLU A 109 -9.81 1.50 2.86
CA GLU A 109 -11.12 0.97 3.20
C GLU A 109 -10.99 -0.44 3.76
N LEU A 110 -11.60 -0.67 4.91
CA LEU A 110 -11.76 -1.97 5.54
C LEU A 110 -13.25 -2.26 5.69
N GLY A 111 -13.71 -3.42 5.23
CA GLY A 111 -15.13 -3.75 5.27
C GLY A 111 -15.39 -5.24 5.46
N SER A 112 -16.65 -5.57 5.73
CA SER A 112 -17.16 -6.93 5.79
C SER A 112 -18.51 -7.00 5.11
N VAL A 113 -18.75 -8.05 4.34
CA VAL A 113 -20.06 -8.33 3.75
C VAL A 113 -20.97 -8.83 4.87
N VAL A 114 -22.08 -8.12 5.10
CA VAL A 114 -23.03 -8.43 6.15
C VAL A 114 -24.31 -9.13 5.65
N GLY A 115 -24.46 -9.26 4.33
CA GLY A 115 -25.57 -9.97 3.71
C GLY A 115 -25.59 -9.87 2.20
N GLY A 116 -26.32 -10.77 1.54
CA GLY A 116 -26.47 -10.81 0.10
C GLY A 116 -25.82 -12.04 -0.55
N ASP A 117 -25.66 -11.96 -1.86
CA ASP A 117 -25.09 -12.99 -2.71
C ASP A 117 -24.01 -12.41 -3.65
N GLU A 118 -23.46 -13.22 -4.53
CA GLU A 118 -22.41 -12.82 -5.48
C GLU A 118 -22.81 -11.70 -6.44
N ARG A 119 -24.10 -11.42 -6.62
CA ARG A 119 -24.60 -10.37 -7.52
C ARG A 119 -25.09 -9.14 -6.79
N SER A 120 -25.51 -9.30 -5.54
CA SER A 120 -26.02 -8.20 -4.74
C SER A 120 -25.67 -8.41 -3.27
N PHE A 121 -24.83 -7.54 -2.72
CA PHE A 121 -24.37 -7.68 -1.35
C PHE A 121 -24.25 -6.34 -0.64
N LEU A 122 -24.43 -6.43 0.67
CA LEU A 122 -24.32 -5.30 1.59
C LEU A 122 -23.00 -5.38 2.35
N THR A 123 -22.27 -4.29 2.40
CA THR A 123 -20.99 -4.18 3.11
C THR A 123 -21.10 -3.11 4.19
N LEU A 124 -20.62 -3.41 5.37
CA LEU A 124 -20.40 -2.47 6.45
C LEU A 124 -18.89 -2.33 6.68
N GLY A 125 -18.39 -1.11 6.87
CA GLY A 125 -16.96 -0.90 7.01
C GLY A 125 -16.55 0.47 7.51
N LEU A 126 -15.24 0.69 7.45
CA LEU A 126 -14.56 1.92 7.84
C LEU A 126 -13.58 2.32 6.75
N VAL A 127 -13.47 3.63 6.47
CA VAL A 127 -12.34 4.21 5.75
C VAL A 127 -11.47 4.94 6.76
N LEU A 128 -10.19 4.66 6.75
CA LEU A 128 -9.16 5.37 7.52
C LEU A 128 -8.34 6.18 6.53
N GLY A 129 -8.26 7.50 6.72
CA GLY A 129 -7.56 8.30 5.72
C GLY A 129 -7.35 9.74 6.13
N GLY A 130 -6.84 10.52 5.18
CA GLY A 130 -6.57 11.93 5.34
C GLY A 130 -7.03 12.74 4.14
N GLY A 131 -7.07 14.03 4.33
CA GLY A 131 -7.49 14.96 3.29
C GLY A 131 -6.99 16.37 3.56
N ALA A 132 -7.21 17.21 2.56
CA ALA A 132 -6.92 18.63 2.65
C ALA A 132 -8.12 19.45 2.19
N ALA A 133 -8.22 20.67 2.72
CA ALA A 133 -9.16 21.67 2.25
C ALA A 133 -8.45 23.00 2.07
N SER A 134 -8.86 23.76 1.05
CA SER A 134 -8.30 25.07 0.72
C SER A 134 -9.43 26.07 0.47
N LEU A 135 -9.46 27.13 1.28
CA LEU A 135 -10.30 28.30 1.02
C LEU A 135 -9.48 29.34 0.26
N TRP A 136 -10.01 29.84 -0.85
CA TRP A 136 -9.39 30.91 -1.62
C TRP A 136 -10.38 32.07 -1.83
N ILE A 137 -9.85 33.28 -1.91
CA ILE A 137 -10.60 34.50 -2.22
C ILE A 137 -9.77 35.29 -3.25
N GLN A 138 -10.34 35.60 -4.43
CA GLN A 138 -9.68 36.29 -5.53
C GLN A 138 -10.59 37.32 -6.21
N GLU A 139 -10.01 38.28 -6.94
CA GLU A 139 -10.76 39.16 -7.86
C GLU A 139 -11.12 38.44 -9.17
N GLU A 140 -12.33 38.70 -9.69
CA GLU A 140 -12.80 38.08 -10.94
C GLU A 140 -12.01 38.65 -12.14
N GLY A 141 -11.23 37.80 -12.81
CA GLY A 141 -10.40 38.19 -13.99
C GLY A 141 -8.94 37.75 -13.92
N GLU A 142 -8.45 37.37 -12.80
CA GLU A 142 -7.14 36.74 -12.64
C GLU A 142 -7.29 35.20 -12.64
N GLY A 143 -6.51 34.53 -13.51
CA GLY A 143 -6.68 33.10 -13.83
C GLY A 143 -6.76 32.19 -12.62
N SER A 144 -7.53 31.10 -12.75
CA SER A 144 -7.73 30.08 -11.71
C SER A 144 -6.42 29.61 -11.09
N PRO A 145 -6.29 29.61 -9.76
CA PRO A 145 -5.12 29.06 -9.11
C PRO A 145 -5.08 27.55 -9.35
N MET A 146 -3.93 27.07 -9.80
CA MET A 146 -3.68 25.62 -9.83
C MET A 146 -3.56 25.07 -8.42
N LEU A 147 -4.18 23.91 -8.17
CA LEU A 147 -4.04 23.12 -6.96
C LEU A 147 -2.53 22.92 -6.66
N GLY A 148 -2.04 23.52 -5.59
CA GLY A 148 -0.73 23.24 -5.02
C GLY A 148 -0.92 22.53 -3.69
N ALA A 149 -0.45 21.31 -3.55
CA ALA A 149 -0.13 20.78 -2.23
C ALA A 149 0.70 21.82 -1.48
N CYS A 150 0.59 21.95 -0.16
CA CYS A 150 1.21 22.99 0.70
C CYS A 150 2.56 23.54 0.16
N GLY A 151 2.58 24.25 -0.96
CA GLY A 151 3.72 24.72 -1.68
C GLY A 151 3.58 26.17 -2.14
N LEU A 152 4.67 26.91 -2.03
CA LEU A 152 4.86 28.34 -2.32
C LEU A 152 4.10 28.82 -3.56
N VAL A 153 3.08 29.65 -3.36
CA VAL A 153 2.39 30.42 -4.40
C VAL A 153 3.05 31.80 -4.49
N PRO A 154 3.40 32.29 -5.69
CA PRO A 154 3.97 33.63 -5.85
C PRO A 154 2.98 34.72 -5.40
N GLU A 155 3.51 35.81 -4.89
CA GLU A 155 2.80 37.01 -4.47
C GLU A 155 1.83 37.54 -5.56
N LEU A 156 0.58 37.12 -5.50
CA LEU A 156 -0.57 37.81 -6.10
C LEU A 156 -1.71 37.79 -5.08
N THR A 157 -2.40 38.86 -4.93
CA THR A 157 -3.50 39.27 -4.07
C THR A 157 -4.56 38.23 -3.65
N ILE A 158 -4.18 36.95 -3.49
CA ILE A 158 -5.05 35.85 -3.13
C ILE A 158 -4.87 35.56 -1.64
N ARG A 159 -5.95 35.70 -0.88
CA ARG A 159 -5.97 35.26 0.53
C ARG A 159 -6.40 33.79 0.55
N THR A 160 -5.51 32.92 1.01
CA THR A 160 -5.76 31.48 1.12
C THR A 160 -5.64 30.99 2.53
N ALA A 161 -6.47 30.02 2.90
CA ALA A 161 -6.33 29.23 4.13
C ALA A 161 -6.38 27.75 3.77
N HIS A 162 -5.45 26.98 4.32
CA HIS A 162 -5.33 25.55 4.04
C HIS A 162 -5.48 24.76 5.34
N TRP A 163 -6.13 23.61 5.26
CA TRP A 163 -6.26 22.66 6.35
C TRP A 163 -5.91 21.26 5.86
N ALA A 164 -5.15 20.54 6.66
CA ALA A 164 -5.00 19.10 6.51
C ALA A 164 -5.78 18.41 7.62
N PHE A 165 -6.39 17.28 7.34
CA PHE A 165 -7.14 16.53 8.34
C PHE A 165 -7.00 15.03 8.14
N ALA A 166 -7.02 14.30 9.24
CA ALA A 166 -7.14 12.86 9.24
C ALA A 166 -8.48 12.47 9.86
N GLY A 167 -9.10 11.41 9.36
CA GLY A 167 -10.43 11.04 9.83
C GLY A 167 -10.80 9.60 9.53
N VAL A 168 -11.96 9.23 10.05
CA VAL A 168 -12.60 7.93 9.84
C VAL A 168 -13.96 8.14 9.20
N VAL A 169 -14.28 7.30 8.21
CA VAL A 169 -15.61 7.27 7.60
C VAL A 169 -16.23 5.89 7.81
N PRO A 170 -17.03 5.67 8.86
CA PRO A 170 -17.92 4.52 8.89
C PRO A 170 -18.88 4.58 7.70
N PHE A 171 -19.06 3.47 7.01
CA PHE A 171 -19.93 3.41 5.84
C PHE A 171 -20.74 2.14 5.79
N LEU A 172 -21.86 2.24 5.09
CA LEU A 172 -22.69 1.14 4.62
C LEU A 172 -22.78 1.25 3.11
N SER A 173 -22.54 0.17 2.38
CA SER A 173 -22.69 0.18 0.94
C SER A 173 -23.47 -1.03 0.45
N MET A 174 -24.25 -0.82 -0.61
CA MET A 174 -24.98 -1.86 -1.32
C MET A 174 -24.42 -1.94 -2.76
N GLN A 175 -23.88 -3.10 -3.09
CA GLN A 175 -23.40 -3.44 -4.41
C GLN A 175 -24.45 -4.23 -5.17
N VAL A 176 -24.67 -3.91 -6.46
CA VAL A 176 -25.49 -4.67 -7.39
C VAL A 176 -24.73 -4.89 -8.68
N GLN A 177 -24.53 -6.14 -9.08
CA GLN A 177 -23.85 -6.53 -10.32
C GLN A 177 -24.82 -7.19 -11.30
N PRO A 178 -25.49 -6.41 -12.17
CA PRO A 178 -26.39 -6.97 -13.18
C PRO A 178 -25.62 -7.79 -14.25
N LEU A 179 -24.35 -7.47 -14.50
CA LEU A 179 -23.46 -8.21 -15.37
C LEU A 179 -22.24 -8.69 -14.56
N ARG A 180 -21.59 -9.78 -15.00
CA ARG A 180 -20.46 -10.39 -14.26
C ARG A 180 -19.27 -9.43 -14.06
N PHE A 181 -19.11 -8.43 -14.93
CA PHE A 181 -17.99 -7.50 -14.93
C PHE A 181 -18.38 -6.05 -14.64
N LEU A 182 -19.70 -5.77 -14.50
CA LEU A 182 -20.22 -4.41 -14.37
C LEU A 182 -21.26 -4.33 -13.24
N GLY A 183 -21.13 -3.32 -12.41
CA GLY A 183 -22.02 -3.11 -11.28
C GLY A 183 -22.21 -1.65 -10.91
N PHE A 184 -23.09 -1.47 -9.94
CA PHE A 184 -23.36 -0.20 -9.30
C PHE A 184 -23.29 -0.38 -7.80
N GLU A 185 -22.74 0.61 -7.12
CA GLU A 185 -22.68 0.65 -5.67
C GLU A 185 -23.27 1.94 -5.15
N VAL A 186 -24.22 1.83 -4.23
CA VAL A 186 -24.69 2.98 -3.44
C VAL A 186 -24.02 2.90 -2.07
N HIS A 187 -23.45 3.99 -1.63
CA HIS A 187 -22.80 4.05 -0.31
C HIS A 187 -23.28 5.23 0.50
N PHE A 188 -23.36 5.02 1.81
CA PHE A 188 -23.68 6.01 2.83
C PHE A 188 -22.57 5.99 3.86
N GLY A 189 -22.01 7.14 4.19
CA GLY A 189 -20.97 7.27 5.19
C GLY A 189 -21.12 8.56 5.98
N TYR A 190 -20.31 8.68 7.02
CA TYR A 190 -20.21 9.90 7.80
C TYR A 190 -18.74 10.19 8.13
N MET A 191 -18.22 11.32 7.64
CA MET A 191 -16.87 11.76 7.97
C MET A 191 -16.76 12.18 9.41
N VAL A 192 -15.82 11.61 10.13
CA VAL A 192 -15.46 11.94 11.51
C VAL A 192 -14.00 12.37 11.52
N PRO A 193 -13.68 13.66 11.54
CA PRO A 193 -12.32 14.10 11.69
C PRO A 193 -11.79 13.72 13.08
N ILE A 194 -10.62 13.07 13.12
CA ILE A 194 -9.92 12.74 14.36
C ILE A 194 -8.89 13.83 14.67
N TYR A 195 -8.25 14.34 13.63
CA TYR A 195 -7.21 15.34 13.69
C TYR A 195 -7.42 16.35 12.58
N SER A 196 -7.21 17.62 12.85
CA SER A 196 -7.14 18.67 11.83
C SER A 196 -6.02 19.64 12.18
N MET A 197 -5.20 19.96 11.20
CA MET A 197 -4.11 20.90 11.30
C MET A 197 -4.32 22.01 10.27
N ARG A 198 -3.94 23.21 10.66
CA ARG A 198 -3.95 24.37 9.78
C ARG A 198 -2.57 24.53 9.15
N CYS A 199 -2.51 24.63 7.82
CA CYS A 199 -1.29 24.91 7.07
C CYS A 199 -1.39 26.33 6.50
N GLY A 200 -0.33 27.15 6.62
CA GLY A 200 -0.21 28.45 5.95
C GLY A 200 -0.04 29.67 6.86
N LEU A 201 0.76 30.62 6.38
CA LEU A 201 1.16 31.86 7.02
C LEU A 201 0.31 33.05 6.53
N GLY A 202 -1.01 33.04 6.73
CA GLY A 202 -1.87 34.14 6.28
C GLY A 202 -2.78 34.66 7.39
N ASP A 203 -3.03 35.98 7.37
CA ASP A 203 -3.90 36.68 8.35
C ASP A 203 -5.34 36.15 8.43
N LEU A 204 -5.81 35.44 7.38
CA LEU A 204 -7.12 34.77 7.37
C LEU A 204 -7.15 33.52 8.25
N ALA A 205 -5.99 32.97 8.57
CA ALA A 205 -5.88 31.68 9.20
C ALA A 205 -6.28 31.64 10.67
N GLU A 206 -6.20 32.76 11.42
CA GLU A 206 -6.42 32.72 12.87
C GLU A 206 -7.92 32.65 13.30
N SER A 207 -8.83 33.03 12.42
CA SER A 207 -10.26 33.17 12.77
C SER A 207 -11.20 32.08 12.19
N VAL A 208 -10.72 31.22 11.28
CA VAL A 208 -11.59 30.27 10.54
C VAL A 208 -11.16 28.83 10.79
N VAL A 209 -12.11 27.97 11.13
CA VAL A 209 -11.92 26.52 11.29
C VAL A 209 -12.76 25.80 10.24
N PHE A 210 -12.14 24.87 9.51
CA PHE A 210 -12.85 23.94 8.64
C PHE A 210 -13.20 22.68 9.43
N ASP A 211 -14.49 22.37 9.55
CA ASP A 211 -14.97 21.12 10.13
C ASP A 211 -15.35 20.16 9.02
N ALA A 212 -14.49 19.16 8.79
CA ALA A 212 -14.71 18.11 7.80
C ALA A 212 -15.82 17.11 8.21
N SER A 213 -16.48 17.26 9.36
CA SER A 213 -17.54 16.34 9.78
C SER A 213 -18.77 16.47 8.91
N GLY A 214 -19.35 15.33 8.50
CA GLY A 214 -20.59 15.35 7.73
C GLY A 214 -20.94 14.06 7.01
N PRO A 215 -22.23 13.91 6.62
CA PRO A 215 -22.68 12.76 5.87
C PRO A 215 -22.17 12.79 4.42
N ILE A 216 -21.94 11.60 3.88
CA ILE A 216 -21.56 11.35 2.50
C ILE A 216 -22.55 10.34 1.94
N VAL A 217 -23.10 10.63 0.76
CA VAL A 217 -23.91 9.70 -0.01
C VAL A 217 -23.37 9.66 -1.43
N GLY A 218 -23.09 8.48 -1.94
CA GLY A 218 -22.53 8.37 -3.29
C GLY A 218 -23.05 7.19 -4.07
N LEU A 219 -22.87 7.28 -5.37
CA LEU A 219 -23.11 6.26 -6.36
C LEU A 219 -21.79 5.97 -7.07
N SER A 220 -21.38 4.71 -7.10
CA SER A 220 -20.21 4.28 -7.86
C SER A 220 -20.64 3.39 -9.02
N PHE A 221 -20.03 3.62 -10.16
CA PHE A 221 -20.08 2.73 -11.29
C PHE A 221 -18.86 1.82 -11.22
N THR A 222 -19.08 0.52 -10.99
CA THR A 222 -18.01 -0.42 -10.68
C THR A 222 -17.82 -1.42 -11.80
N TRP A 223 -16.57 -1.75 -12.08
CA TRP A 223 -16.17 -2.87 -12.92
C TRP A 223 -15.28 -3.81 -12.12
N GLY A 224 -15.34 -5.09 -12.48
CA GLY A 224 -14.60 -6.12 -11.77
C GLY A 224 -15.37 -7.43 -11.81
N TRP A 225 -15.12 -8.29 -10.86
CA TRP A 225 -15.74 -9.59 -10.80
C TRP A 225 -16.23 -9.90 -9.39
N SER A 226 -17.29 -10.69 -9.32
CA SER A 226 -17.71 -11.40 -8.13
C SER A 226 -18.13 -12.81 -8.51
N GLY A 227 -17.87 -13.76 -7.63
CA GLY A 227 -18.24 -15.13 -7.88
C GLY A 227 -18.01 -16.01 -6.67
N ARG A 228 -18.84 -17.05 -6.55
CA ARG A 228 -18.60 -18.05 -5.52
C ARG A 228 -17.25 -18.68 -5.76
N SER A 229 -16.48 -18.77 -4.69
CA SER A 229 -15.39 -19.73 -4.67
C SER A 229 -16.06 -21.11 -4.86
N PRO A 230 -15.87 -21.81 -5.96
CA PRO A 230 -16.25 -23.21 -5.96
C PRO A 230 -15.37 -23.83 -4.87
N MET A 231 -15.94 -24.20 -3.73
CA MET A 231 -15.32 -25.14 -2.81
C MET A 231 -15.29 -26.53 -3.47
N GLY A 232 -14.74 -26.58 -4.69
CA GLY A 232 -14.32 -27.78 -5.33
C GLY A 232 -12.96 -28.13 -4.76
N ARG A 233 -12.71 -29.40 -4.55
CA ARG A 233 -11.41 -29.97 -4.22
C ARG A 233 -10.37 -29.29 -5.11
N GLN A 234 -9.46 -28.51 -4.51
CA GLN A 234 -8.37 -27.92 -5.25
C GLN A 234 -7.57 -29.07 -5.84
N LEU A 235 -7.47 -29.08 -7.15
CA LEU A 235 -6.68 -30.07 -7.86
C LEU A 235 -5.21 -29.65 -7.74
N GLU A 236 -4.38 -30.61 -7.50
CA GLU A 236 -2.95 -30.41 -7.29
C GLU A 236 -2.15 -31.35 -8.20
N GLU A 237 -1.13 -30.82 -8.81
CA GLU A 237 -0.15 -31.56 -9.59
C GLU A 237 1.24 -31.12 -9.16
N THR A 238 2.08 -32.08 -8.80
CA THR A 238 3.45 -31.82 -8.39
C THR A 238 4.40 -32.23 -9.51
N ILE A 239 5.29 -31.33 -9.88
CA ILE A 239 6.38 -31.54 -10.82
C ILE A 239 7.69 -31.42 -10.04
N GLU A 240 8.54 -32.43 -10.15
CA GLU A 240 9.86 -32.41 -9.53
C GLU A 240 10.92 -32.67 -10.61
N GLU A 241 11.86 -31.74 -10.74
CA GLU A 241 12.95 -31.85 -11.72
C GLU A 241 14.28 -31.42 -11.08
N THR A 242 15.34 -32.05 -11.56
CA THR A 242 16.72 -31.69 -11.24
C THR A 242 17.46 -31.40 -12.54
N VAL A 243 17.96 -30.18 -12.68
CA VAL A 243 18.61 -29.68 -13.89
C VAL A 243 20.08 -29.40 -13.61
N ALA A 244 20.95 -29.75 -14.51
CA ALA A 244 22.35 -29.37 -14.42
C ALA A 244 22.51 -27.86 -14.61
N LEU A 245 23.21 -27.21 -13.72
CA LEU A 245 23.55 -25.80 -13.81
C LEU A 245 24.68 -25.63 -14.85
N THR A 246 24.38 -25.05 -15.99
CA THR A 246 25.33 -24.84 -17.07
C THR A 246 25.97 -23.48 -17.09
N GLY A 247 25.51 -22.58 -16.20
CA GLY A 247 25.97 -21.18 -16.05
C GLY A 247 26.00 -20.77 -14.59
N GLY A 248 26.09 -19.47 -14.32
CA GLY A 248 26.23 -18.87 -13.00
C GLY A 248 24.94 -18.29 -12.40
N CYS A 249 23.77 -18.47 -13.05
CA CYS A 249 22.53 -17.91 -12.54
C CYS A 249 21.36 -18.90 -12.52
N VAL A 250 20.37 -18.60 -11.70
CA VAL A 250 19.05 -19.23 -11.69
C VAL A 250 18.00 -18.12 -11.76
N GLU A 251 17.12 -18.25 -12.75
CA GLU A 251 16.03 -17.32 -13.01
C GLU A 251 14.69 -17.99 -12.70
N VAL A 252 13.87 -17.39 -11.83
CA VAL A 252 12.57 -17.92 -11.43
C VAL A 252 11.48 -16.89 -11.70
N ARG A 253 10.53 -17.21 -12.59
CA ARG A 253 9.39 -16.35 -12.93
C ARG A 253 8.07 -17.02 -12.58
N ASN A 254 7.29 -16.37 -11.73
CA ASN A 254 6.00 -16.88 -11.29
C ASN A 254 4.93 -15.77 -11.24
N PRO A 255 3.92 -15.81 -12.09
CA PRO A 255 2.86 -14.79 -12.04
C PRO A 255 2.08 -14.80 -10.74
N ILE A 256 1.71 -15.96 -10.19
CA ILE A 256 0.88 -16.09 -8.98
C ILE A 256 1.25 -17.33 -8.18
N GLY A 257 1.57 -17.15 -6.90
CA GLY A 257 1.86 -18.24 -5.96
C GLY A 257 2.98 -17.86 -4.98
N SER A 258 3.74 -18.84 -4.48
CA SER A 258 4.88 -18.59 -3.61
C SER A 258 6.16 -19.13 -4.24
N ILE A 259 7.28 -18.47 -3.95
CA ILE A 259 8.61 -18.93 -4.32
C ILE A 259 9.42 -19.04 -3.04
N GLU A 260 9.92 -20.25 -2.75
CA GLU A 260 10.86 -20.50 -1.69
C GLU A 260 12.17 -20.99 -2.32
N ILE A 261 13.27 -20.29 -2.04
CA ILE A 261 14.59 -20.64 -2.55
C ILE A 261 15.50 -20.95 -1.36
N LEU A 262 16.05 -22.14 -1.39
CA LEU A 262 17.02 -22.61 -0.41
C LEU A 262 18.40 -22.70 -1.06
N GLY A 263 19.32 -21.86 -0.61
CA GLY A 263 20.70 -21.86 -1.11
C GLY A 263 21.62 -22.67 -0.21
N GLY A 264 22.83 -22.89 -0.68
CA GLY A 264 23.93 -23.37 0.16
C GLY A 264 23.84 -24.80 0.72
N ALA A 265 22.99 -25.66 0.17
CA ALA A 265 22.99 -27.07 0.54
C ALA A 265 24.39 -27.66 0.36
N SER A 266 25.14 -27.82 1.47
CA SER A 266 26.41 -28.53 1.47
C SER A 266 26.14 -30.02 1.23
N ASP A 267 27.06 -30.71 0.57
CA ASP A 267 26.95 -32.16 0.26
C ASP A 267 26.74 -33.07 1.50
N GLU A 268 26.73 -32.47 2.70
CA GLU A 268 26.63 -33.21 3.99
C GLU A 268 25.21 -33.19 4.59
N ASP A 269 24.28 -32.36 4.08
CA ASP A 269 22.89 -32.27 4.58
C ASP A 269 21.96 -33.29 3.92
N GLU A 270 21.13 -33.95 4.75
CA GLU A 270 20.11 -34.92 4.26
C GLU A 270 19.08 -34.19 3.36
N GLY A 271 19.26 -34.28 2.05
CA GLY A 271 18.49 -33.53 1.05
C GLY A 271 19.31 -32.55 0.20
N ALA A 272 20.63 -32.50 0.42
CA ALA A 272 21.56 -31.68 -0.36
C ALA A 272 21.46 -31.99 -1.85
N VAL A 273 21.41 -30.94 -2.65
CA VAL A 273 21.46 -31.03 -4.10
C VAL A 273 22.91 -31.21 -4.52
N PRO A 274 23.23 -32.18 -5.43
CA PRO A 274 24.59 -32.34 -5.91
C PRO A 274 25.17 -31.02 -6.42
N SER A 275 26.41 -30.74 -6.11
CA SER A 275 27.10 -29.54 -6.57
C SER A 275 26.96 -29.40 -8.10
N GLY A 276 26.54 -28.21 -8.56
CA GLY A 276 26.31 -27.94 -10.00
C GLY A 276 24.96 -28.42 -10.54
N THR A 277 23.96 -28.64 -9.68
CA THR A 277 22.57 -28.90 -10.10
C THR A 277 21.59 -27.98 -9.36
N VAL A 278 20.43 -27.76 -9.94
CA VAL A 278 19.28 -27.04 -9.35
C VAL A 278 18.13 -28.03 -9.25
N ARG A 279 17.56 -28.17 -8.06
CA ARG A 279 16.34 -28.97 -7.85
C ARG A 279 15.15 -28.05 -7.71
N VAL A 280 14.10 -28.35 -8.49
CA VAL A 280 12.86 -27.59 -8.50
C VAL A 280 11.71 -28.51 -8.17
N VAL A 281 10.92 -28.14 -7.20
CA VAL A 281 9.62 -28.73 -6.90
C VAL A 281 8.57 -27.65 -7.17
N ALA A 282 7.71 -27.88 -8.16
CA ALA A 282 6.60 -27.01 -8.51
C ALA A 282 5.28 -27.69 -8.17
N VAL A 283 4.45 -27.03 -7.38
CA VAL A 283 3.11 -27.51 -7.03
C VAL A 283 2.09 -26.63 -7.72
N LYS A 284 1.50 -27.11 -8.80
CA LYS A 284 0.40 -26.44 -9.51
C LYS A 284 -0.89 -26.70 -8.75
N ARG A 285 -1.66 -25.64 -8.53
CA ARG A 285 -3.01 -25.73 -7.93
C ARG A 285 -4.03 -25.00 -8.78
N ALA A 286 -5.13 -25.70 -9.10
CA ALA A 286 -6.22 -25.14 -9.86
C ALA A 286 -7.57 -25.66 -9.37
N ARG A 287 -8.65 -24.98 -9.77
CA ARG A 287 -10.01 -25.33 -9.41
C ARG A 287 -10.72 -26.22 -10.42
N SER A 288 -10.18 -26.35 -11.62
CA SER A 288 -10.69 -27.24 -12.65
C SER A 288 -9.54 -27.98 -13.35
N PRO A 289 -9.82 -29.18 -13.87
CA PRO A 289 -8.82 -29.94 -14.63
C PRO A 289 -8.31 -29.19 -15.86
N GLU A 290 -9.21 -28.47 -16.54
CA GLU A 290 -8.86 -27.71 -17.75
C GLU A 290 -7.87 -26.58 -17.45
N VAL A 291 -8.04 -25.89 -16.30
CA VAL A 291 -7.08 -24.88 -15.87
C VAL A 291 -5.77 -25.52 -15.47
N LEU A 292 -5.80 -26.62 -14.72
CA LEU A 292 -4.59 -27.31 -14.28
C LEU A 292 -3.75 -27.81 -15.48
N GLU A 293 -4.40 -28.38 -16.50
CA GLU A 293 -3.76 -28.83 -17.73
C GLU A 293 -3.22 -27.66 -18.58
N ALA A 294 -3.90 -26.50 -18.56
CA ALA A 294 -3.48 -25.32 -19.32
C ALA A 294 -2.35 -24.55 -18.66
N MET A 295 -2.09 -24.76 -17.36
CA MET A 295 -0.93 -24.18 -16.68
C MET A 295 0.35 -24.90 -17.10
N THR A 296 1.30 -24.15 -17.66
CA THR A 296 2.59 -24.72 -18.04
C THR A 296 3.68 -24.28 -17.07
N VAL A 297 4.50 -25.24 -16.68
CA VAL A 297 5.73 -25.01 -15.91
C VAL A 297 6.88 -25.47 -16.78
N SER A 298 7.79 -24.57 -17.09
CA SER A 298 9.01 -24.86 -17.84
C SER A 298 10.22 -24.79 -16.92
N ILE A 299 11.02 -25.83 -16.92
CA ILE A 299 12.25 -25.94 -16.13
C ILE A 299 13.34 -26.41 -17.10
N GLY A 300 14.39 -25.63 -17.26
CA GLY A 300 15.42 -25.99 -18.23
C GLY A 300 16.63 -25.06 -18.25
N PRO A 301 17.60 -25.37 -19.10
CA PRO A 301 18.77 -24.52 -19.28
C PRO A 301 18.38 -23.20 -19.97
N SER A 302 19.00 -22.09 -19.52
CA SER A 302 18.92 -20.77 -20.13
C SER A 302 20.31 -20.26 -20.53
N ASP A 303 20.34 -19.07 -21.15
CA ASP A 303 21.61 -18.44 -21.57
C ASP A 303 22.52 -18.13 -20.37
N CYS A 304 21.97 -17.86 -19.21
CA CYS A 304 22.75 -17.57 -18.00
C CYS A 304 22.93 -18.79 -17.07
N GLY A 305 22.10 -19.83 -17.21
CA GLY A 305 22.16 -21.02 -16.35
C GLY A 305 20.90 -21.87 -16.38
N VAL A 306 19.98 -21.70 -15.43
CA VAL A 306 18.70 -22.41 -15.33
C VAL A 306 17.55 -21.40 -15.25
N GLU A 307 16.51 -21.64 -16.05
CA GLU A 307 15.25 -20.91 -16.02
C GLU A 307 14.13 -21.82 -15.51
N VAL A 308 13.35 -21.27 -14.58
CA VAL A 308 12.11 -21.84 -14.04
C VAL A 308 11.00 -20.83 -14.30
N ALA A 309 10.03 -21.14 -15.14
CA ALA A 309 8.98 -20.21 -15.49
C ALA A 309 7.59 -20.84 -15.47
N THR A 310 6.60 -20.07 -15.05
CA THR A 310 5.18 -20.41 -15.13
C THR A 310 4.52 -19.57 -16.20
N ASP A 311 3.72 -20.22 -17.07
CA ASP A 311 2.75 -19.55 -17.92
C ASP A 311 1.33 -19.91 -17.45
N LEU A 312 0.55 -18.88 -17.12
CA LEU A 312 -0.84 -19.02 -16.69
C LEU A 312 -1.77 -18.54 -17.79
N PRO A 313 -2.83 -19.30 -18.12
CA PRO A 313 -3.88 -18.82 -19.03
C PRO A 313 -4.50 -17.53 -18.52
N SER A 314 -4.70 -16.55 -19.40
CA SER A 314 -5.12 -15.18 -19.07
C SER A 314 -6.44 -15.03 -18.30
N GLU A 315 -7.27 -16.07 -18.22
CA GLU A 315 -8.55 -16.07 -17.52
C GLU A 315 -8.61 -17.11 -16.37
N SER A 316 -7.46 -17.65 -15.94
CA SER A 316 -7.42 -18.78 -15.02
C SER A 316 -7.05 -18.38 -13.58
N TRP A 317 -7.70 -19.04 -12.65
CA TRP A 317 -7.41 -18.98 -11.21
C TRP A 317 -6.56 -20.18 -10.79
N GLY A 318 -5.34 -20.22 -11.29
CA GLY A 318 -4.34 -21.19 -10.89
C GLY A 318 -3.20 -20.52 -10.14
N THR A 319 -2.51 -21.27 -9.30
CA THR A 319 -1.31 -20.84 -8.58
C THR A 319 -0.23 -21.90 -8.72
N VAL A 320 1.02 -21.47 -8.74
CA VAL A 320 2.16 -22.38 -8.66
C VAL A 320 3.01 -22.02 -7.45
N GLU A 321 3.28 -22.98 -6.61
CA GLU A 321 4.22 -22.86 -5.50
C GLU A 321 5.52 -23.52 -5.88
N TYR A 322 6.62 -22.78 -5.76
CA TYR A 322 7.95 -23.27 -6.04
C TYR A 322 8.76 -23.46 -4.75
N ALA A 323 9.43 -24.62 -4.66
CA ALA A 323 10.56 -24.83 -3.78
C ALA A 323 11.79 -25.14 -4.64
N VAL A 324 12.75 -24.22 -4.63
CA VAL A 324 13.94 -24.29 -5.49
C VAL A 324 15.18 -24.40 -4.60
N SER A 325 15.96 -25.47 -4.80
CA SER A 325 17.24 -25.61 -4.10
C SER A 325 18.39 -25.32 -5.09
N VAL A 326 19.27 -24.41 -4.70
CA VAL A 326 20.35 -23.92 -5.56
C VAL A 326 21.71 -24.10 -4.88
N PRO A 327 22.77 -24.36 -5.65
CA PRO A 327 24.13 -24.42 -5.09
C PRO A 327 24.62 -23.00 -4.66
N ALA A 328 25.63 -22.97 -3.79
CA ALA A 328 26.28 -21.73 -3.41
C ALA A 328 26.98 -21.04 -4.60
N GLY A 329 27.09 -19.71 -4.57
CA GLY A 329 27.78 -18.91 -5.57
C GLY A 329 26.98 -18.61 -6.84
N VAL A 330 25.70 -18.90 -6.84
CA VAL A 330 24.80 -18.65 -7.97
C VAL A 330 24.16 -17.27 -7.84
N THR A 331 24.02 -16.53 -8.92
CA THR A 331 23.20 -15.34 -8.96
C THR A 331 21.72 -15.71 -9.09
N LEU A 332 20.87 -15.14 -8.28
CA LEU A 332 19.41 -15.34 -8.34
C LEU A 332 18.73 -14.15 -9.02
N ALA A 333 17.84 -14.43 -9.96
CA ALA A 333 16.89 -13.47 -10.52
C ALA A 333 15.48 -14.02 -10.32
N VAL A 334 14.66 -13.30 -9.56
CA VAL A 334 13.31 -13.74 -9.18
C VAL A 334 12.29 -12.70 -9.60
N GLU A 335 11.34 -13.09 -10.43
CA GLU A 335 10.21 -12.26 -10.85
C GLU A 335 8.90 -12.88 -10.37
N GLN A 336 8.12 -12.12 -9.62
CA GLN A 336 6.83 -12.58 -9.10
C GLN A 336 5.74 -11.53 -9.23
N GLY A 337 4.63 -11.91 -9.87
CA GLY A 337 3.47 -11.04 -10.00
C GLY A 337 2.72 -10.87 -8.66
N ALA A 338 2.33 -11.97 -8.03
CA ALA A 338 1.60 -11.93 -6.75
C ALA A 338 1.91 -13.15 -5.88
N GLY A 339 2.29 -12.90 -4.61
CA GLY A 339 2.54 -13.93 -3.60
C GLY A 339 3.79 -13.66 -2.77
N ARG A 340 4.26 -14.66 -2.04
CA ARG A 340 5.41 -14.54 -1.14
C ARG A 340 6.68 -15.06 -1.81
N ILE A 341 7.77 -14.33 -1.63
CA ILE A 341 9.12 -14.78 -1.95
C ILE A 341 9.88 -15.01 -0.64
N ALA A 342 10.51 -16.15 -0.49
CA ALA A 342 11.43 -16.45 0.61
C ALA A 342 12.76 -16.95 0.06
N ILE A 343 13.86 -16.32 0.45
CA ILE A 343 15.23 -16.77 0.10
C ILE A 343 15.99 -17.00 1.39
N LEU A 344 16.48 -18.22 1.55
CA LEU A 344 17.10 -18.71 2.78
C LEU A 344 18.50 -19.27 2.48
N ASP A 345 19.46 -18.96 3.37
CA ASP A 345 20.79 -19.57 3.42
C ASP A 345 21.55 -19.51 2.09
N HIS A 346 21.49 -18.36 1.39
CA HIS A 346 22.06 -18.21 0.05
C HIS A 346 23.38 -17.47 0.03
N HIS A 347 24.28 -17.93 -0.85
CA HIS A 347 25.57 -17.28 -1.12
C HIS A 347 25.59 -16.88 -2.61
N GLY A 348 25.52 -15.59 -2.90
CA GLY A 348 25.48 -15.01 -4.25
C GLY A 348 24.64 -13.75 -4.34
N SER A 349 24.75 -13.04 -5.44
CA SER A 349 23.93 -11.86 -5.70
C SER A 349 22.47 -12.22 -5.93
N VAL A 350 21.56 -11.33 -5.51
CA VAL A 350 20.11 -11.55 -5.59
C VAL A 350 19.43 -10.35 -6.22
N SER A 351 18.59 -10.58 -7.23
CA SER A 351 17.71 -9.59 -7.83
C SER A 351 16.26 -10.06 -7.77
N ILE A 352 15.36 -9.24 -7.25
CA ILE A 352 13.94 -9.56 -7.07
C ILE A 352 13.08 -8.46 -7.67
N GLU A 353 12.10 -8.85 -8.49
CA GLU A 353 11.00 -8.01 -8.95
C GLU A 353 9.69 -8.62 -8.42
N ALA A 354 9.02 -7.93 -7.46
CA ALA A 354 7.79 -8.40 -6.83
C ALA A 354 6.64 -7.42 -7.06
N GLY A 355 5.56 -7.87 -7.70
CA GLY A 355 4.37 -7.03 -7.91
C GLY A 355 3.61 -6.78 -6.61
N VAL A 356 3.01 -7.82 -6.02
CA VAL A 356 2.23 -7.74 -4.78
C VAL A 356 2.54 -8.93 -3.88
N GLY A 357 3.03 -8.67 -2.68
CA GLY A 357 3.31 -9.72 -1.69
C GLY A 357 4.55 -9.43 -0.86
N ASP A 358 4.86 -10.35 0.04
CA ASP A 358 5.96 -10.18 0.98
C ASP A 358 7.24 -10.83 0.46
N VAL A 359 8.37 -10.15 0.67
CA VAL A 359 9.71 -10.65 0.39
C VAL A 359 10.44 -10.87 1.71
N GLU A 360 10.91 -12.07 1.94
CA GLU A 360 11.68 -12.46 3.11
C GLU A 360 13.03 -13.03 2.71
N ILE A 361 14.10 -12.42 3.17
CA ILE A 361 15.48 -12.87 2.89
C ILE A 361 16.20 -13.10 4.20
N ARG A 362 16.77 -14.29 4.37
CA ARG A 362 17.51 -14.65 5.59
C ARG A 362 18.82 -15.34 5.27
N ASN A 363 19.86 -14.97 6.03
CA ASN A 363 21.19 -15.60 5.95
C ASN A 363 21.76 -15.55 4.53
N VAL A 364 21.79 -14.37 3.93
CA VAL A 364 22.32 -14.18 2.56
C VAL A 364 23.63 -13.43 2.62
N VAL A 365 24.62 -13.94 1.88
CA VAL A 365 25.93 -13.32 1.72
C VAL A 365 26.22 -13.17 0.22
N GLY A 366 26.49 -11.96 -0.25
CA GLY A 366 26.71 -11.70 -1.68
C GLY A 366 27.33 -10.35 -1.97
N ASP A 367 27.50 -10.06 -3.25
CA ASP A 367 28.02 -8.78 -3.68
C ASP A 367 26.90 -7.74 -3.81
N ASP A 368 25.80 -8.12 -4.46
CA ASP A 368 24.68 -7.23 -4.78
C ASP A 368 23.34 -7.82 -4.35
N LEU A 369 22.47 -6.97 -3.79
CA LEU A 369 21.08 -7.22 -3.51
C LEU A 369 20.23 -6.13 -4.13
N SER A 370 19.32 -6.48 -5.04
CA SER A 370 18.35 -5.56 -5.65
C SER A 370 16.94 -6.07 -5.44
N ILE A 371 16.05 -5.24 -4.91
CA ILE A 371 14.64 -5.57 -4.68
C ILE A 371 13.77 -4.43 -5.20
N GLU A 372 12.89 -4.74 -6.16
CA GLU A 372 11.84 -3.85 -6.63
C GLU A 372 10.49 -4.43 -6.23
N GLY A 373 9.77 -3.77 -5.30
CA GLY A 373 8.49 -4.20 -4.75
C GLY A 373 7.36 -3.22 -5.08
N GLY A 374 6.26 -3.70 -5.67
CA GLY A 374 5.08 -2.86 -5.90
C GLY A 374 4.31 -2.60 -4.60
N ALA A 375 3.81 -3.65 -3.95
CA ALA A 375 3.06 -3.54 -2.70
C ALA A 375 3.27 -4.77 -1.80
N GLY A 376 3.71 -4.56 -0.57
CA GLY A 376 3.98 -5.62 0.42
C GLY A 376 5.08 -5.23 1.38
N SER A 377 5.55 -6.18 2.17
CA SER A 377 6.65 -5.99 3.10
C SER A 377 7.93 -6.66 2.62
N VAL A 378 9.07 -6.02 2.87
CA VAL A 378 10.41 -6.57 2.66
C VAL A 378 11.08 -6.75 4.01
N VAL A 379 11.49 -7.97 4.33
CA VAL A 379 12.17 -8.29 5.59
C VAL A 379 13.51 -8.95 5.29
N LEU A 380 14.59 -8.29 5.67
CA LEU A 380 15.95 -8.80 5.59
C LEU A 380 16.46 -9.16 7.00
N THR A 381 16.99 -10.35 7.16
CA THR A 381 17.55 -10.79 8.44
C THR A 381 18.89 -11.48 8.21
N ASN A 382 19.93 -10.99 8.87
CA ASN A 382 21.27 -11.54 8.75
C ASN A 382 21.76 -11.59 7.29
N VAL A 383 21.76 -10.41 6.62
CA VAL A 383 22.18 -10.24 5.24
C VAL A 383 23.47 -9.44 5.18
N GLU A 384 24.47 -9.95 4.46
CA GLU A 384 25.78 -9.32 4.28
C GLU A 384 26.03 -9.15 2.77
N VAL A 385 26.04 -7.91 2.29
CA VAL A 385 26.23 -7.59 0.86
C VAL A 385 27.13 -6.37 0.66
N GLY A 386 27.69 -6.25 -0.53
CA GLY A 386 28.46 -5.06 -0.92
C GLY A 386 27.52 -3.87 -1.12
N VAL A 387 26.50 -4.05 -1.96
CA VAL A 387 25.51 -3.04 -2.31
C VAL A 387 24.10 -3.60 -2.10
N ALA A 388 23.25 -2.84 -1.43
CA ALA A 388 21.81 -3.14 -1.28
C ALA A 388 20.97 -2.01 -1.89
N GLN A 389 20.10 -2.32 -2.85
CA GLN A 389 19.15 -1.41 -3.43
C GLN A 389 17.74 -1.96 -3.25
N ILE A 390 16.87 -1.23 -2.56
CA ILE A 390 15.51 -1.67 -2.22
C ILE A 390 14.54 -0.53 -2.54
N ASP A 391 13.61 -0.80 -3.44
CA ASP A 391 12.52 0.12 -3.82
C ASP A 391 11.17 -0.56 -3.57
N VAL A 392 10.31 0.06 -2.76
CA VAL A 392 8.97 -0.44 -2.42
C VAL A 392 7.94 0.66 -2.62
N GLY A 393 7.00 0.45 -3.53
CA GLY A 393 5.94 1.43 -3.79
C GLY A 393 5.06 1.67 -2.56
N ILE A 394 4.48 0.61 -1.99
CA ILE A 394 3.60 0.68 -0.81
C ILE A 394 3.90 -0.46 0.15
N GLY A 395 4.36 -0.16 1.37
CA GLY A 395 4.62 -1.20 2.37
C GLY A 395 5.67 -0.82 3.38
N GLY A 396 6.34 -1.82 3.95
CA GLY A 396 7.39 -1.62 4.94
C GLY A 396 8.66 -2.36 4.58
N VAL A 397 9.80 -1.77 4.91
CA VAL A 397 11.10 -2.41 4.81
C VAL A 397 11.68 -2.57 6.22
N VAL A 398 12.02 -3.79 6.60
CA VAL A 398 12.62 -4.12 7.91
C VAL A 398 13.97 -4.80 7.67
N LEU A 399 15.02 -4.19 8.18
CA LEU A 399 16.37 -4.71 8.10
C LEU A 399 16.91 -5.02 9.51
N VAL A 400 17.22 -6.28 9.78
CA VAL A 400 17.73 -6.75 11.07
C VAL A 400 19.06 -7.46 10.86
N ALA A 401 20.09 -7.03 11.55
CA ALA A 401 21.45 -7.58 11.40
C ALA A 401 21.90 -7.61 9.92
N THR A 402 21.57 -6.55 9.19
CA THR A 402 21.92 -6.40 7.77
C THR A 402 23.12 -5.47 7.67
N SER A 403 24.15 -5.90 6.97
CA SER A 403 25.33 -5.09 6.68
C SER A 403 25.52 -4.93 5.17
N ALA A 404 25.73 -3.69 4.73
CA ALA A 404 26.08 -3.33 3.39
C ALA A 404 27.10 -2.18 3.41
N SER A 405 28.03 -2.18 2.46
CA SER A 405 28.93 -1.04 2.29
C SER A 405 28.18 0.20 1.79
N GLU A 406 27.17 -0.03 0.95
CA GLU A 406 26.24 0.98 0.45
C GLU A 406 24.81 0.40 0.45
N ALA A 407 23.87 1.06 1.11
CA ALA A 407 22.47 0.71 1.08
C ALA A 407 21.63 1.92 0.69
N GLN A 408 20.77 1.73 -0.31
CA GLN A 408 19.75 2.67 -0.75
C GLN A 408 18.39 2.01 -0.56
N VAL A 409 17.52 2.65 0.23
CA VAL A 409 16.18 2.14 0.52
C VAL A 409 15.15 3.23 0.27
N GLU A 410 14.26 2.99 -0.70
CA GLU A 410 13.19 3.91 -1.07
C GLU A 410 11.83 3.27 -0.79
N VAL A 411 10.93 4.00 -0.10
CA VAL A 411 9.54 3.57 0.15
C VAL A 411 8.59 4.69 -0.22
N GLY A 412 7.76 4.49 -1.20
CA GLY A 412 6.78 5.49 -1.63
C GLY A 412 5.79 5.85 -0.52
N THR A 413 5.16 4.84 0.07
CA THR A 413 4.23 5.00 1.21
C THR A 413 4.39 3.85 2.19
N GLY A 414 4.84 4.15 3.41
CA GLY A 414 5.04 3.12 4.43
C GLY A 414 6.12 3.44 5.44
N SER A 415 6.99 2.48 5.76
CA SER A 415 8.03 2.68 6.76
C SER A 415 9.31 1.93 6.46
N ILE A 416 10.42 2.50 6.89
CA ILE A 416 11.72 1.84 6.95
C ILE A 416 12.08 1.66 8.43
N GLU A 417 12.35 0.43 8.85
CA GLU A 417 12.87 0.07 10.17
C GLU A 417 14.22 -0.64 10.00
N MET A 418 15.30 -0.07 10.55
CA MET A 418 16.63 -0.67 10.50
C MET A 418 17.18 -0.86 11.91
N HIS A 419 17.68 -2.08 12.15
CA HIS A 419 18.44 -2.42 13.34
C HIS A 419 19.92 -2.47 12.98
N LEU A 420 20.65 -1.45 13.40
CA LEU A 420 22.05 -1.23 13.07
C LEU A 420 22.98 -1.76 14.15
N ASP A 421 24.11 -2.33 13.76
CA ASP A 421 25.17 -2.72 14.70
C ASP A 421 25.76 -1.46 15.36
N PRO A 422 25.64 -1.31 16.69
CA PRO A 422 26.15 -0.12 17.39
C PRO A 422 27.68 0.03 17.34
N ASP A 423 28.42 -1.03 17.03
CA ASP A 423 29.87 -1.01 16.93
C ASP A 423 30.36 -0.71 15.49
N ALA A 424 29.47 -0.75 14.51
CA ALA A 424 29.78 -0.37 13.13
C ALA A 424 29.69 1.16 12.92
N SER A 425 30.21 1.65 11.81
CA SER A 425 30.17 3.08 11.49
C SER A 425 29.39 3.36 10.21
N TYR A 426 28.50 4.37 10.25
CA TYR A 426 27.56 4.69 9.19
C TYR A 426 27.57 6.17 8.85
N ALA A 427 27.51 6.50 7.56
CA ALA A 427 27.08 7.80 7.06
C ALA A 427 25.62 7.69 6.61
N ILE A 428 24.72 8.38 7.27
CA ILE A 428 23.28 8.26 7.10
C ILE A 428 22.74 9.54 6.47
N ALA A 429 22.07 9.40 5.33
CA ALA A 429 21.20 10.40 4.75
C ALA A 429 19.76 9.84 4.76
N ALA A 430 18.84 10.51 5.43
CA ALA A 430 17.46 10.08 5.56
C ALA A 430 16.53 11.25 5.23
N ASP A 431 15.58 11.01 4.31
CA ASP A 431 14.56 11.97 3.89
C ASP A 431 13.15 11.39 4.10
N VAL A 432 12.23 12.23 4.54
CA VAL A 432 10.81 11.90 4.61
C VAL A 432 9.96 13.06 4.09
N GLY A 433 9.17 12.80 3.05
CA GLY A 433 8.29 13.83 2.48
C GLY A 433 7.19 14.25 3.43
N LEU A 434 6.52 13.28 4.08
CA LEU A 434 5.48 13.51 5.09
C LEU A 434 5.53 12.41 6.15
N GLY A 435 5.97 12.75 7.37
CA GLY A 435 6.01 11.77 8.44
C GLY A 435 7.03 12.03 9.53
N GLU A 436 7.78 11.00 9.94
CA GLU A 436 8.71 11.06 11.05
C GLU A 436 10.01 10.32 10.73
N ILE A 437 11.14 10.92 11.12
CA ILE A 437 12.44 10.26 11.18
C ILE A 437 12.84 10.14 12.65
N SER A 438 13.17 8.94 13.08
CA SER A 438 13.61 8.62 14.42
C SER A 438 14.92 7.86 14.36
N ILE A 439 15.96 8.42 14.97
CA ILE A 439 17.25 7.75 15.13
C ILE A 439 17.47 7.47 16.61
N GLY A 440 17.52 6.20 16.95
CA GLY A 440 17.66 5.71 18.33
C GLY A 440 18.98 6.13 18.99
N PRO A 441 19.13 5.86 20.29
CA PRO A 441 20.30 6.31 21.05
C PRO A 441 21.52 5.42 20.77
N PHE A 442 22.28 5.74 19.74
CA PHE A 442 23.59 5.14 19.48
C PHE A 442 24.69 5.81 20.34
N GLY A 443 24.58 5.66 21.68
CA GLY A 443 25.52 6.29 22.62
C GLY A 443 25.28 7.77 22.91
N GLY A 444 24.20 8.37 22.42
CA GLY A 444 23.84 9.77 22.55
C GLY A 444 22.36 10.02 22.81
N GLU A 445 21.88 11.20 22.50
CA GLU A 445 20.46 11.55 22.53
C GLU A 445 19.77 10.97 21.29
N ARG A 446 18.48 10.61 21.44
CA ARG A 446 17.61 10.26 20.31
C ARG A 446 17.35 11.48 19.45
N ILE A 447 17.45 11.33 18.14
CA ILE A 447 17.10 12.36 17.17
C ILE A 447 15.69 12.05 16.64
N GLU A 448 14.79 13.01 16.71
CA GLU A 448 13.45 12.89 16.17
C GLU A 448 13.11 14.14 15.36
N ILE A 449 12.66 13.94 14.12
CA ILE A 449 12.10 14.98 13.25
C ILE A 449 10.74 14.52 12.78
N SER A 450 9.73 15.35 12.95
CA SER A 450 8.37 15.04 12.50
C SER A 450 7.75 16.23 11.77
N GLY A 451 6.99 15.96 10.70
CA GLY A 451 6.27 16.99 9.95
C GLY A 451 6.30 16.80 8.44
N PHE A 452 6.43 17.91 7.73
CA PHE A 452 6.56 17.95 6.29
C PHE A 452 8.02 18.20 5.91
N ALA A 453 8.55 17.39 4.99
CA ALA A 453 9.92 17.48 4.47
C ALA A 453 10.98 17.48 5.60
N GLY A 454 11.14 16.31 6.23
CA GLY A 454 12.22 16.07 7.20
C GLY A 454 13.44 15.47 6.51
N GLU A 455 14.61 16.08 6.69
CA GLU A 455 15.87 15.59 6.17
C GLU A 455 16.90 15.54 7.31
N ILE A 456 17.64 14.44 7.39
CA ILE A 456 18.74 14.26 8.34
C ILE A 456 19.99 13.77 7.57
N GLU A 457 21.09 14.48 7.75
CA GLU A 457 22.41 13.96 7.41
C GLU A 457 23.21 13.82 8.71
N THR A 458 23.66 12.62 9.02
CA THR A 458 24.41 12.33 10.25
C THR A 458 25.41 11.20 10.04
N ALA A 459 26.39 11.10 10.93
CA ALA A 459 27.33 9.99 10.93
C ALA A 459 27.37 9.34 12.32
N LEU A 460 27.35 8.02 12.33
CA LEU A 460 27.63 7.20 13.49
C LEU A 460 29.04 6.62 13.33
N GLY A 461 29.95 6.92 14.24
CA GLY A 461 31.35 6.54 14.14
C GLY A 461 32.10 7.29 13.00
N GLU A 462 32.96 6.58 12.26
CA GLU A 462 33.79 7.15 11.16
C GLU A 462 33.05 7.25 9.81
N GLY A 463 31.80 6.73 9.71
CA GLY A 463 30.97 6.81 8.50
C GLY A 463 31.43 5.89 7.35
N ALA A 464 31.92 4.69 7.66
CA ALA A 464 32.45 3.77 6.65
C ALA A 464 31.38 3.17 5.73
N ASN A 465 30.18 2.92 6.23
CA ASN A 465 29.04 2.39 5.49
C ASN A 465 28.09 3.52 5.13
N ARG A 466 27.62 3.58 3.90
CA ARG A 466 26.68 4.62 3.44
C ARG A 466 25.26 4.10 3.45
N LEU A 467 24.37 4.83 4.12
CA LEU A 467 22.92 4.57 4.14
C LEU A 467 22.19 5.77 3.56
N GLU A 468 21.41 5.54 2.51
CA GLU A 468 20.52 6.52 1.89
C GLU A 468 19.08 6.00 1.99
N LEU A 469 18.23 6.71 2.72
CA LEU A 469 16.90 6.26 3.09
C LEU A 469 15.88 7.32 2.70
N ASP A 470 14.90 6.96 1.89
CA ASP A 470 13.84 7.86 1.44
C ASP A 470 12.45 7.26 1.69
N VAL A 471 11.55 8.06 2.27
CA VAL A 471 10.14 7.69 2.44
C VAL A 471 9.26 8.84 1.99
N GLY A 472 8.47 8.64 0.95
CA GLY A 472 7.53 9.67 0.48
C GLY A 472 6.50 10.03 1.55
N ILE A 473 5.77 9.05 2.10
CA ILE A 473 4.78 9.23 3.18
C ILE A 473 4.95 8.11 4.19
N GLY A 474 5.33 8.44 5.44
CA GLY A 474 5.46 7.43 6.48
C GLY A 474 6.55 7.70 7.51
N SER A 475 7.40 6.72 7.81
CA SER A 475 8.41 6.88 8.85
C SER A 475 9.71 6.12 8.57
N ILE A 476 10.80 6.68 9.07
CA ILE A 476 12.12 6.03 9.13
C ILE A 476 12.48 5.87 10.61
N ASP A 477 12.75 4.64 11.05
CA ASP A 477 13.13 4.32 12.43
C ASP A 477 14.44 3.52 12.46
N LEU A 478 15.50 4.13 12.94
CA LEU A 478 16.82 3.52 13.08
C LEU A 478 17.06 3.21 14.56
N ARG A 479 17.34 1.96 14.87
CA ARG A 479 17.57 1.46 16.24
C ARG A 479 18.87 0.72 16.35
N PRO A 480 19.52 0.71 17.53
CA PRO A 480 20.61 -0.22 17.78
C PRO A 480 20.07 -1.67 17.80
N LEU A 481 20.91 -2.60 17.34
CA LEU A 481 20.64 -4.03 17.31
C LEU A 481 20.56 -4.62 18.71
#